data_d344335f38b365a67432d8c5c71b66f5
#
_entry.id   d344335f38b365a67432d8c5c71b66f5
#
_cell.length_a   1.000
_cell.length_b   1.000
_cell.length_c   1.000
_cell.angle_alpha   90.00
_cell.angle_beta   90.00
_cell.angle_gamma   90.00
#
_symmetry.space_group_name_H-M   'P 1'
#
loop_
_entity.id
_entity.type
_entity.pdbx_description
1 polymer ?
#
loop_
_entity_poly.entity_id
_entity_poly.type
_entity_poly.pdbx_seq_one_letter_code
_entity_poly.pdbx_strand_id
1 'polypeptide(L)'
;MMIEKAIELRIEKVCLTEHAPLPKAFAVEYGGDQKAYDTASLKLNQVDSYLELGRQLQRAYGTHIDISLGFEVDYIPGFETDIQEFLDRYGPLTDDNILSVHFMEGVNNAFYCLDYSPEEFEKGFGPWIEKQYELYYKYYSTVRQAVRADLGEYTPKRIGHFDLIKKYQHHFGFERHLDRRNAQVVSDIL
;
A
#
# COMPACT_ATOMS: atom_id res chain seq x y z
N MET A 1 3.73 -11.49 -21.87
CA MET A 1 3.67 -10.25 -21.05
C MET A 1 2.39 -10.29 -20.18
N MET A 2 2.32 -9.56 -19.05
CA MET A 2 1.16 -9.62 -18.14
C MET A 2 -0.17 -9.25 -18.85
N ILE A 3 -0.18 -8.19 -19.66
CA ILE A 3 -1.37 -7.75 -20.40
C ILE A 3 -1.82 -8.81 -21.42
N GLU A 4 -0.92 -9.41 -22.17
CA GLU A 4 -1.27 -10.50 -23.11
C GLU A 4 -1.91 -11.69 -22.37
N LYS A 5 -1.39 -11.99 -21.17
CA LYS A 5 -1.97 -13.05 -20.35
C LYS A 5 -3.37 -12.70 -19.85
N ALA A 6 -3.61 -11.43 -19.49
CA ALA A 6 -4.93 -10.95 -19.13
C ALA A 6 -5.92 -11.08 -20.30
N ILE A 7 -5.50 -10.73 -21.51
CA ILE A 7 -6.31 -10.88 -22.75
C ILE A 7 -6.63 -12.36 -23.00
N GLU A 8 -5.63 -13.27 -22.93
CA GLU A 8 -5.86 -14.71 -23.05
C GLU A 8 -6.89 -15.24 -22.05
N LEU A 9 -6.85 -14.72 -20.82
CA LEU A 9 -7.78 -15.07 -19.74
C LEU A 9 -9.12 -14.34 -19.84
N ARG A 10 -9.34 -13.54 -20.89
CA ARG A 10 -10.57 -12.74 -21.10
C ARG A 10 -10.89 -11.79 -19.94
N ILE A 11 -9.86 -11.25 -19.32
CA ILE A 11 -10.01 -10.17 -18.33
C ILE A 11 -10.38 -8.91 -19.10
N GLU A 12 -11.47 -8.26 -18.71
CA GLU A 12 -11.99 -7.08 -19.41
C GLU A 12 -11.22 -5.81 -19.07
N LYS A 13 -10.70 -5.73 -17.83
CA LYS A 13 -10.01 -4.55 -17.33
C LYS A 13 -8.83 -4.91 -16.43
N VAL A 14 -7.72 -4.20 -16.57
CA VAL A 14 -6.55 -4.24 -15.66
C VAL A 14 -6.21 -2.82 -15.21
N CYS A 15 -5.72 -2.70 -13.98
CA CYS A 15 -5.14 -1.45 -13.50
C CYS A 15 -3.63 -1.68 -13.27
N LEU A 16 -2.80 -0.82 -13.86
CA LEU A 16 -1.38 -0.76 -13.60
C LEU A 16 -1.18 0.17 -12.40
N THR A 17 -0.79 -0.39 -11.27
CA THR A 17 -0.65 0.33 -10.00
C THR A 17 0.68 -0.05 -9.36
N GLU A 18 1.76 0.49 -9.89
CA GLU A 18 3.09 0.35 -9.28
C GLU A 18 3.15 1.19 -7.99
N HIS A 19 3.95 0.77 -7.03
CA HIS A 19 4.12 1.53 -5.78
C HIS A 19 4.66 2.92 -6.03
N ALA A 20 3.94 3.93 -5.55
CA ALA A 20 4.35 5.32 -5.59
C ALA A 20 5.65 5.54 -4.79
N PRO A 21 6.50 6.50 -5.18
CA PRO A 21 7.68 6.85 -4.40
C PRO A 21 7.32 7.17 -2.95
N LEU A 22 8.07 6.57 -2.03
CA LEU A 22 7.93 6.88 -0.61
C LEU A 22 8.40 8.32 -0.31
N PRO A 23 7.82 9.00 0.69
CA PRO A 23 8.28 10.31 1.14
C PRO A 23 9.77 10.31 1.45
N LYS A 24 10.51 11.30 0.98
CA LYS A 24 11.98 11.34 1.15
C LYS A 24 12.41 11.30 2.62
N ALA A 25 11.68 12.00 3.48
CA ALA A 25 11.98 12.05 4.90
C ALA A 25 11.68 10.73 5.62
N PHE A 26 10.84 9.85 5.05
CA PHE A 26 10.50 8.56 5.62
C PHE A 26 11.70 7.62 5.78
N ALA A 27 12.74 7.78 4.96
CA ALA A 27 13.98 6.98 5.06
C ALA A 27 14.64 7.01 6.45
N VAL A 28 14.49 8.12 7.20
CA VAL A 28 15.04 8.26 8.57
C VAL A 28 14.17 7.60 9.62
N GLU A 29 12.89 7.45 9.34
CA GLU A 29 11.89 6.84 10.24
C GLU A 29 11.78 5.31 10.04
N TYR A 30 12.37 4.79 8.95
CA TYR A 30 12.31 3.35 8.65
C TYR A 30 13.36 2.58 9.45
N GLY A 31 12.93 1.64 10.29
CA GLY A 31 13.78 0.81 11.16
C GLY A 31 14.07 -0.59 10.60
N GLY A 32 13.49 -0.92 9.46
CA GLY A 32 13.54 -2.24 8.86
C GLY A 32 14.81 -2.55 8.06
N ASP A 33 14.70 -3.53 7.17
CA ASP A 33 15.76 -3.93 6.25
C ASP A 33 15.92 -2.90 5.11
N GLN A 34 17.15 -2.40 4.91
CA GLN A 34 17.41 -1.38 3.88
C GLN A 34 17.07 -1.86 2.46
N LYS A 35 17.26 -3.15 2.17
CA LYS A 35 16.91 -3.72 0.86
C LYS A 35 15.38 -3.73 0.67
N ALA A 36 14.63 -4.03 1.73
CA ALA A 36 13.17 -3.94 1.69
C ALA A 36 12.73 -2.51 1.32
N TYR A 37 13.30 -1.49 1.98
CA TYR A 37 13.04 -0.08 1.67
C TYR A 37 13.43 0.29 0.23
N ASP A 38 14.62 -0.12 -0.21
CA ASP A 38 15.15 0.26 -1.53
C ASP A 38 14.35 -0.34 -2.69
N THR A 39 13.66 -1.46 -2.45
CA THR A 39 12.87 -2.17 -3.45
C THR A 39 11.36 -2.02 -3.27
N ALA A 40 10.91 -1.30 -2.24
CA ALA A 40 9.48 -1.18 -1.93
C ALA A 40 8.69 -0.36 -2.95
N SER A 41 9.34 0.57 -3.66
CA SER A 41 8.63 1.53 -4.51
C SER A 41 9.47 2.05 -5.66
N LEU A 42 8.81 2.68 -6.64
CA LEU A 42 9.48 3.47 -7.66
C LEU A 42 10.35 4.55 -7.02
N LYS A 43 11.45 4.88 -7.67
CA LYS A 43 12.18 6.11 -7.34
C LYS A 43 11.52 7.29 -8.08
N LEU A 44 11.56 8.48 -7.49
CA LEU A 44 10.89 9.66 -8.07
C LEU A 44 11.30 9.93 -9.53
N ASN A 45 12.55 9.67 -9.89
CA ASN A 45 13.05 9.83 -11.26
C ASN A 45 12.57 8.74 -12.25
N GLN A 46 11.85 7.73 -11.79
CA GLN A 46 11.27 6.67 -12.62
C GLN A 46 9.79 6.92 -12.94
N VAL A 47 9.13 7.83 -12.21
CA VAL A 47 7.70 8.08 -12.31
C VAL A 47 7.28 8.46 -13.73
N ASP A 48 7.98 9.41 -14.36
CA ASP A 48 7.63 9.87 -15.71
C ASP A 48 7.79 8.74 -16.74
N SER A 49 8.82 7.91 -16.61
CA SER A 49 9.02 6.74 -17.49
C SER A 49 7.95 5.67 -17.29
N TYR A 50 7.51 5.46 -16.04
CA TYR A 50 6.40 4.55 -15.72
C TYR A 50 5.10 5.02 -16.37
N LEU A 51 4.75 6.31 -16.20
CA LEU A 51 3.55 6.88 -16.79
C LEU A 51 3.56 6.80 -18.33
N GLU A 52 4.70 7.12 -18.96
CA GLU A 52 4.82 7.01 -20.42
C GLU A 52 4.67 5.56 -20.89
N LEU A 53 5.29 4.59 -20.21
CA LEU A 53 5.11 3.16 -20.51
C LEU A 53 3.65 2.75 -20.38
N GLY A 54 2.96 3.16 -19.31
CA GLY A 54 1.53 2.89 -19.10
C GLY A 54 0.67 3.44 -20.26
N ARG A 55 0.93 4.68 -20.69
CA ARG A 55 0.24 5.29 -21.83
C ARG A 55 0.53 4.58 -23.16
N GLN A 56 1.76 4.09 -23.35
CA GLN A 56 2.09 3.26 -24.52
C GLN A 56 1.31 1.95 -24.52
N LEU A 57 1.19 1.29 -23.35
CA LEU A 57 0.41 0.05 -23.22
C LEU A 57 -1.09 0.29 -23.47
N GLN A 58 -1.65 1.38 -22.96
CA GLN A 58 -3.03 1.79 -23.26
C GLN A 58 -3.26 1.97 -24.76
N ARG A 59 -2.34 2.66 -25.48
CA ARG A 59 -2.43 2.82 -26.93
C ARG A 59 -2.30 1.51 -27.71
N ALA A 60 -1.39 0.63 -27.25
CA ALA A 60 -1.11 -0.63 -27.95
C ALA A 60 -2.20 -1.69 -27.77
N TYR A 61 -2.83 -1.75 -26.61
CA TYR A 61 -3.75 -2.83 -26.25
C TYR A 61 -5.19 -2.37 -25.99
N GLY A 62 -5.50 -1.08 -26.03
CA GLY A 62 -6.81 -0.53 -25.65
C GLY A 62 -7.99 -0.99 -26.50
N THR A 63 -7.75 -1.61 -27.66
CA THR A 63 -8.80 -2.27 -28.46
C THR A 63 -9.13 -3.69 -27.99
N HIS A 64 -8.32 -4.26 -27.10
CA HIS A 64 -8.43 -5.65 -26.64
C HIS A 64 -8.75 -5.75 -25.15
N ILE A 65 -8.34 -4.76 -24.36
CA ILE A 65 -8.52 -4.75 -22.91
C ILE A 65 -8.53 -3.30 -22.39
N ASP A 66 -9.40 -2.99 -21.44
CA ASP A 66 -9.38 -1.70 -20.73
C ASP A 66 -8.18 -1.67 -19.76
N ILE A 67 -7.32 -0.66 -19.91
CA ILE A 67 -6.14 -0.47 -19.06
C ILE A 67 -6.26 0.87 -18.36
N SER A 68 -6.41 0.84 -17.03
CA SER A 68 -6.26 2.02 -16.17
C SER A 68 -4.81 2.13 -15.69
N LEU A 69 -4.33 3.36 -15.58
CA LEU A 69 -2.97 3.66 -15.09
C LEU A 69 -3.06 4.45 -13.79
N GLY A 70 -2.32 4.05 -12.80
CA GLY A 70 -2.28 4.71 -11.51
C GLY A 70 -1.11 4.27 -10.65
N PHE A 71 -1.22 4.52 -9.37
CA PHE A 71 -0.25 4.14 -8.36
C PHE A 71 -0.92 3.42 -7.19
N GLU A 72 -0.19 2.53 -6.57
CA GLU A 72 -0.43 2.12 -5.20
C GLU A 72 0.34 3.06 -4.28
N VAL A 73 -0.39 3.92 -3.57
CA VAL A 73 0.15 4.98 -2.73
C VAL A 73 0.17 4.50 -1.28
N ASP A 74 1.32 4.57 -0.64
CA ASP A 74 1.44 4.22 0.77
C ASP A 74 0.91 5.35 1.66
N TYR A 75 -0.07 5.03 2.52
CA TYR A 75 -0.42 5.89 3.64
C TYR A 75 0.54 5.64 4.81
N ILE A 76 1.24 6.67 5.21
CA ILE A 76 2.18 6.65 6.33
C ILE A 76 1.78 7.79 7.28
N PRO A 77 1.34 7.50 8.52
CA PRO A 77 0.98 8.53 9.49
C PRO A 77 2.12 9.52 9.70
N GLY A 78 1.80 10.82 9.63
CA GLY A 78 2.77 11.90 9.78
C GLY A 78 3.41 12.38 8.47
N PHE A 79 3.10 11.71 7.33
CA PHE A 79 3.59 12.08 6.01
C PHE A 79 2.48 12.51 5.04
N GLU A 80 1.32 12.88 5.57
CA GLU A 80 0.15 13.23 4.77
C GLU A 80 0.43 14.37 3.78
N THR A 81 1.22 15.35 4.18
CA THR A 81 1.61 16.47 3.30
C THR A 81 2.47 16.01 2.12
N ASP A 82 3.47 15.16 2.36
CA ASP A 82 4.33 14.63 1.29
C ASP A 82 3.51 13.76 0.31
N ILE A 83 2.59 12.96 0.84
CA ILE A 83 1.69 12.12 0.06
C ILE A 83 0.77 12.99 -0.79
N GLN A 84 0.19 14.04 -0.21
CA GLN A 84 -0.64 15.00 -0.94
C GLN A 84 0.14 15.71 -2.05
N GLU A 85 1.36 16.18 -1.78
CA GLU A 85 2.21 16.81 -2.79
C GLU A 85 2.48 15.88 -3.99
N PHE A 86 2.70 14.57 -3.71
CA PHE A 86 2.83 13.57 -4.77
C PHE A 86 1.54 13.42 -5.57
N LEU A 87 0.40 13.31 -4.89
CA LEU A 87 -0.91 13.17 -5.50
C LEU A 87 -1.31 14.41 -6.32
N ASP A 88 -1.08 15.61 -5.81
CA ASP A 88 -1.37 16.86 -6.52
C ASP A 88 -0.55 16.98 -7.82
N ARG A 89 0.67 16.47 -7.81
CA ARG A 89 1.55 16.50 -8.98
C ARG A 89 1.21 15.43 -10.02
N TYR A 90 0.95 14.19 -9.59
CA TYR A 90 0.84 13.04 -10.49
C TYR A 90 -0.59 12.50 -10.63
N GLY A 91 -1.48 12.81 -9.70
CA GLY A 91 -2.88 12.41 -9.74
C GLY A 91 -3.60 12.84 -11.02
N PRO A 92 -3.40 14.09 -11.53
CA PRO A 92 -3.98 14.50 -12.82
C PRO A 92 -3.54 13.64 -14.02
N LEU A 93 -2.46 12.89 -13.88
CA LEU A 93 -1.88 12.05 -14.92
C LEU A 93 -2.28 10.57 -14.78
N THR A 94 -3.13 10.24 -13.82
CA THR A 94 -3.57 8.88 -13.53
C THR A 94 -5.05 8.69 -13.76
N ASP A 95 -5.48 7.46 -13.99
CA ASP A 95 -6.88 7.10 -14.20
C ASP A 95 -7.53 6.60 -12.91
N ASP A 96 -6.76 5.90 -12.04
CA ASP A 96 -7.25 5.30 -10.80
C ASP A 96 -6.09 4.91 -9.88
N ASN A 97 -6.12 5.34 -8.62
CA ASN A 97 -5.10 5.07 -7.62
C ASN A 97 -5.66 4.21 -6.48
N ILE A 98 -4.76 3.52 -5.77
CA ILE A 98 -5.06 2.74 -4.57
C ILE A 98 -4.30 3.34 -3.39
N LEU A 99 -4.93 3.46 -2.23
CA LEU A 99 -4.27 3.81 -0.98
C LEU A 99 -4.06 2.55 -0.14
N SER A 100 -2.84 2.29 0.27
CA SER A 100 -2.47 1.07 1.01
C SER A 100 -1.70 1.39 2.28
N VAL A 101 -1.68 0.46 3.22
CA VAL A 101 -0.89 0.53 4.45
C VAL A 101 0.09 -0.63 4.46
N HIS A 102 1.32 -0.40 3.98
CA HIS A 102 2.41 -1.39 4.02
C HIS A 102 3.37 -1.15 5.18
N PHE A 103 3.41 0.05 5.71
CA PHE A 103 4.31 0.44 6.79
C PHE A 103 3.53 0.83 8.04
N MET A 104 3.98 0.34 9.16
CA MET A 104 3.39 0.65 10.46
C MET A 104 4.50 0.89 11.48
N GLU A 105 4.28 1.83 12.39
CA GLU A 105 5.19 2.04 13.51
C GLU A 105 5.26 0.81 14.41
N GLY A 106 6.46 0.32 14.64
CA GLY A 106 6.77 -0.86 15.47
C GLY A 106 7.62 -0.50 16.67
N VAL A 107 8.62 -1.35 16.95
CA VAL A 107 9.56 -1.14 18.06
C VAL A 107 10.37 0.15 17.87
N ASN A 108 10.78 0.75 18.97
CA ASN A 108 11.60 1.98 19.00
C ASN A 108 10.97 3.19 18.27
N ASN A 109 9.65 3.20 18.09
CA ASN A 109 8.91 4.22 17.34
C ASN A 109 9.39 4.38 15.89
N ALA A 110 9.96 3.33 15.30
CA ALA A 110 10.36 3.30 13.90
C ALA A 110 9.34 2.53 13.06
N PHE A 111 9.27 2.82 11.77
CA PHE A 111 8.37 2.13 10.86
C PHE A 111 9.01 0.85 10.31
N TYR A 112 8.17 -0.16 10.09
CA TYR A 112 8.57 -1.44 9.50
C TYR A 112 7.58 -1.88 8.44
N CYS A 113 8.08 -2.60 7.43
CA CYS A 113 7.26 -3.18 6.38
C CYS A 113 6.50 -4.40 6.92
N LEU A 114 5.18 -4.44 6.63
CA LEU A 114 4.29 -5.50 7.12
C LEU A 114 4.41 -6.79 6.32
N ASP A 115 4.89 -6.71 5.08
CA ASP A 115 4.69 -7.80 4.13
C ASP A 115 5.93 -8.19 3.34
N TYR A 116 7.11 -7.69 3.68
CA TYR A 116 8.37 -8.04 3.02
C TYR A 116 8.80 -9.48 3.33
N SER A 117 8.94 -9.82 4.62
CA SER A 117 9.22 -11.18 5.08
C SER A 117 8.73 -11.41 6.52
N PRO A 118 8.54 -12.68 6.96
CA PRO A 118 8.24 -12.97 8.36
C PRO A 118 9.28 -12.42 9.33
N GLU A 119 10.57 -12.48 8.97
CA GLU A 119 11.69 -11.99 9.80
C GLU A 119 11.63 -10.47 9.97
N GLU A 120 11.31 -9.73 8.89
CA GLU A 120 11.14 -8.29 8.96
C GLU A 120 9.93 -7.92 9.82
N PHE A 121 8.84 -8.67 9.66
CA PHE A 121 7.64 -8.51 10.48
C PHE A 121 7.96 -8.76 11.97
N GLU A 122 8.66 -9.85 12.30
CA GLU A 122 9.06 -10.17 13.68
C GLU A 122 9.99 -9.10 14.25
N LYS A 123 10.94 -8.60 13.44
CA LYS A 123 11.85 -7.52 13.85
C LYS A 123 11.07 -6.26 14.27
N GLY A 124 10.05 -5.88 13.53
CA GLY A 124 9.26 -4.67 13.79
C GLY A 124 8.20 -4.85 14.86
N PHE A 125 7.59 -6.03 14.92
CA PHE A 125 6.35 -6.26 15.67
C PHE A 125 6.44 -7.40 16.69
N GLY A 126 7.61 -7.97 16.92
CA GLY A 126 7.85 -9.10 17.83
C GLY A 126 7.15 -9.00 19.20
N PRO A 127 7.21 -7.85 19.91
CA PRO A 127 6.55 -7.69 21.22
C PRO A 127 5.01 -7.82 21.18
N TRP A 128 4.39 -7.73 19.98
CA TRP A 128 2.94 -7.85 19.80
C TRP A 128 2.51 -9.19 19.20
N ILE A 129 3.43 -10.09 18.83
CA ILE A 129 3.08 -11.39 18.24
C ILE A 129 2.19 -12.19 19.20
N GLU A 130 2.52 -12.26 20.49
CA GLU A 130 1.67 -12.90 21.50
C GLU A 130 0.41 -12.11 21.85
N LYS A 131 0.31 -10.87 21.37
CA LYS A 131 -0.81 -9.95 21.59
C LYS A 131 -1.47 -9.57 20.26
N GLN A 132 -1.75 -10.54 19.44
CA GLN A 132 -2.21 -10.35 18.05
C GLN A 132 -3.38 -9.35 17.92
N TYR A 133 -4.31 -9.31 18.90
CA TYR A 133 -5.45 -8.41 18.83
C TYR A 133 -5.07 -6.94 19.07
N GLU A 134 -3.98 -6.66 19.81
CA GLU A 134 -3.42 -5.31 19.92
C GLU A 134 -2.72 -4.90 18.62
N LEU A 135 -2.00 -5.84 18.00
CA LEU A 135 -1.36 -5.64 16.70
C LEU A 135 -2.40 -5.37 15.61
N TYR A 136 -3.46 -6.18 15.55
CA TYR A 136 -4.58 -5.98 14.63
C TYR A 136 -5.27 -4.64 14.86
N TYR A 137 -5.50 -4.25 16.11
CA TYR A 137 -6.08 -2.96 16.44
C TYR A 137 -5.22 -1.79 15.93
N LYS A 138 -3.91 -1.88 16.10
CA LYS A 138 -2.96 -0.88 15.59
C LYS A 138 -3.07 -0.78 14.07
N TYR A 139 -3.04 -1.89 13.37
CA TYR A 139 -3.16 -1.93 11.92
C TYR A 139 -4.49 -1.35 11.41
N TYR A 140 -5.62 -1.88 11.88
CA TYR A 140 -6.93 -1.39 11.42
C TYR A 140 -7.19 0.06 11.83
N SER A 141 -6.61 0.53 12.93
CA SER A 141 -6.65 1.95 13.29
C SER A 141 -5.87 2.81 12.30
N THR A 142 -4.73 2.33 11.78
CA THR A 142 -3.97 3.00 10.73
C THR A 142 -4.74 2.99 9.40
N VAL A 143 -5.35 1.87 9.02
CA VAL A 143 -6.24 1.82 7.83
C VAL A 143 -7.40 2.80 7.97
N ARG A 144 -8.02 2.90 9.16
CA ARG A 144 -9.07 3.89 9.42
C ARG A 144 -8.57 5.33 9.31
N GLN A 145 -7.33 5.61 9.72
CA GLN A 145 -6.71 6.92 9.50
C GLN A 145 -6.52 7.19 8.01
N ALA A 146 -6.01 6.21 7.25
CA ALA A 146 -5.84 6.32 5.80
C ALA A 146 -7.16 6.65 5.08
N VAL A 147 -8.25 5.94 5.42
CA VAL A 147 -9.59 6.19 4.83
C VAL A 147 -10.14 7.58 5.14
N ARG A 148 -9.76 8.15 6.30
CA ARG A 148 -10.24 9.46 6.77
C ARG A 148 -9.28 10.61 6.46
N ALA A 149 -8.09 10.30 5.96
CA ALA A 149 -7.09 11.31 5.64
C ALA A 149 -7.59 12.20 4.49
N ASP A 150 -7.44 13.49 4.66
CA ASP A 150 -7.58 14.45 3.56
C ASP A 150 -6.22 14.58 2.87
N LEU A 151 -6.10 13.95 1.71
CA LEU A 151 -4.91 13.97 0.87
C LEU A 151 -5.12 14.84 -0.40
N GLY A 152 -6.08 15.76 -0.35
CA GLY A 152 -6.38 16.69 -1.44
C GLY A 152 -7.32 16.11 -2.50
N GLU A 153 -7.42 16.81 -3.64
CA GLU A 153 -8.36 16.51 -4.73
C GLU A 153 -8.16 15.09 -5.30
N TYR A 154 -6.92 14.60 -5.34
CA TYR A 154 -6.55 13.32 -5.94
C TYR A 154 -6.42 12.20 -4.92
N THR A 155 -7.01 12.34 -3.74
CA THR A 155 -7.09 11.26 -2.73
C THR A 155 -7.62 9.97 -3.37
N PRO A 156 -6.89 8.84 -3.30
CA PRO A 156 -7.35 7.57 -3.83
C PRO A 156 -8.68 7.16 -3.20
N LYS A 157 -9.62 6.64 -4.01
CA LYS A 157 -10.96 6.25 -3.56
C LYS A 157 -11.07 4.76 -3.23
N ARG A 158 -9.97 4.02 -3.35
CA ARG A 158 -9.89 2.59 -3.08
C ARG A 158 -8.81 2.33 -2.05
N ILE A 159 -9.10 1.42 -1.12
CA ILE A 159 -8.11 0.88 -0.18
C ILE A 159 -7.61 -0.46 -0.71
N GLY A 160 -6.29 -0.64 -0.74
CA GLY A 160 -5.64 -1.91 -1.06
C GLY A 160 -5.74 -2.90 0.11
N HIS A 161 -5.63 -4.19 -0.23
CA HIS A 161 -5.51 -5.34 0.69
C HIS A 161 -5.81 -5.05 2.18
N PHE A 162 -7.04 -4.76 2.46
CA PHE A 162 -7.58 -4.31 3.75
C PHE A 162 -7.10 -5.10 4.98
N ASP A 163 -6.71 -6.36 4.82
CA ASP A 163 -6.29 -7.26 5.88
C ASP A 163 -4.83 -7.75 5.76
N LEU A 164 -3.95 -6.93 5.19
CA LEU A 164 -2.54 -7.25 4.98
C LEU A 164 -1.82 -7.75 6.25
N ILE A 165 -2.22 -7.24 7.42
CA ILE A 165 -1.71 -7.68 8.74
C ILE A 165 -1.80 -9.20 8.95
N LYS A 166 -2.68 -9.88 8.20
CA LYS A 166 -2.86 -11.33 8.27
C LYS A 166 -1.98 -12.11 7.31
N LYS A 167 -1.13 -11.45 6.51
CA LYS A 167 -0.26 -12.12 5.51
C LYS A 167 0.53 -13.28 6.13
N TYR A 168 1.09 -13.08 7.30
CA TYR A 168 1.87 -14.08 8.00
C TYR A 168 1.13 -14.78 9.15
N GLN A 169 -0.21 -14.73 9.16
CA GLN A 169 -1.01 -15.30 10.25
C GLN A 169 -0.74 -16.79 10.50
N HIS A 170 -0.48 -17.57 9.45
CA HIS A 170 -0.16 -19.00 9.60
C HIS A 170 1.26 -19.23 10.14
N HIS A 171 2.21 -18.36 9.78
CA HIS A 171 3.59 -18.44 10.26
C HIS A 171 3.66 -18.20 11.77
N PHE A 172 2.93 -17.20 12.26
CA PHE A 172 2.93 -16.83 13.69
C PHE A 172 1.81 -17.49 14.50
N GLY A 173 1.00 -18.36 13.89
CA GLY A 173 -0.08 -19.07 14.58
C GLY A 173 -1.22 -18.15 15.03
N PHE A 174 -1.44 -17.02 14.34
CA PHE A 174 -2.50 -16.08 14.69
C PHE A 174 -3.89 -16.65 14.44
N GLU A 175 -4.83 -16.31 15.34
CA GLU A 175 -6.23 -16.62 15.16
C GLU A 175 -6.83 -15.91 13.94
N ARG A 176 -7.71 -16.59 13.22
CA ARG A 176 -8.34 -16.05 12.00
C ARG A 176 -9.42 -15.03 12.28
N HIS A 177 -10.08 -15.13 13.42
CA HIS A 177 -11.17 -14.23 13.79
C HIS A 177 -10.65 -12.93 14.38
N LEU A 178 -11.46 -11.89 14.31
CA LEU A 178 -11.22 -10.63 14.99
C LEU A 178 -11.91 -10.67 16.35
N ASP A 179 -11.32 -10.09 17.37
CA ASP A 179 -12.03 -9.82 18.61
C ASP A 179 -13.08 -8.70 18.41
N ARG A 180 -13.91 -8.47 19.42
CA ARG A 180 -14.99 -7.47 19.32
C ARG A 180 -14.47 -6.07 19.02
N ARG A 181 -13.34 -5.68 19.61
CA ARG A 181 -12.74 -4.36 19.43
C ARG A 181 -12.29 -4.14 17.98
N ASN A 182 -11.59 -5.13 17.42
CA ASN A 182 -11.12 -5.09 16.03
C ASN A 182 -12.27 -5.15 15.02
N ALA A 183 -13.27 -5.99 15.29
CA ALA A 183 -14.47 -6.05 14.47
C ALA A 183 -15.22 -4.70 14.42
N GLN A 184 -15.27 -3.97 15.54
CA GLN A 184 -15.86 -2.64 15.57
C GLN A 184 -15.05 -1.64 14.73
N VAL A 185 -13.71 -1.62 14.85
CA VAL A 185 -12.86 -0.72 14.03
C VAL A 185 -13.05 -1.01 12.54
N VAL A 186 -13.09 -2.28 12.16
CA VAL A 186 -13.36 -2.70 10.76
C VAL A 186 -14.73 -2.21 10.30
N SER A 187 -15.76 -2.37 11.13
CA SER A 187 -17.11 -1.86 10.82
C SER A 187 -17.18 -0.34 10.68
N ASP A 188 -16.34 0.40 11.41
CA ASP A 188 -16.27 1.86 11.34
C ASP A 188 -15.54 2.36 10.06
N ILE A 189 -14.86 1.47 9.35
CA ILE A 189 -14.16 1.75 8.09
C ILE A 189 -15.07 1.50 6.89
N LEU A 190 -15.89 0.44 6.95
CA LEU A 190 -16.81 0.01 5.88
C LEU A 190 -18.10 0.82 5.87
#